data_9de610637d559402c010b1664ea9b991
#
_entry.id   9de610637d559402c010b1664ea9b991
#
_cell.length_a   1.000
_cell.length_b   1.000
_cell.length_c   1.000
_cell.angle_alpha   90.00
_cell.angle_beta   90.00
_cell.angle_gamma   90.00
#
_symmetry.space_group_name_H-M   'P 1'
#
loop_
_entity.id
_entity.type
_entity.pdbx_description
1 polymer ?
#
loop_
_entity_poly.entity_id
_entity_poly.type
_entity_poly.pdbx_seq_one_letter_code
_entity_poly.pdbx_strand_id
1 'polypeptide(L)'
;MVTRTFVVPAAELSERFSRSSGPGGQGVNTADSRVELSFDVARSPSVPERLRYQMLCRLRTRLAGGVLTVTASEHRGQLQNRAAARERMARLLRAAAAAPPPTRRPTKPLRGAKERRLVDKKRRGGIKEGRRGGWESS
;
A
#
# COMPACT_ATOMS: atom_id res chain seq x y z
N MET A 1 12.22 -17.25 -2.92
CA MET A 1 11.11 -16.54 -2.23
C MET A 1 9.78 -17.08 -2.75
N VAL A 2 8.86 -17.47 -1.85
CA VAL A 2 7.60 -18.14 -2.20
C VAL A 2 6.43 -17.20 -1.99
N THR A 3 5.62 -16.97 -3.02
CA THR A 3 4.27 -16.42 -2.89
C THR A 3 3.27 -17.58 -2.92
N ARG A 4 2.00 -17.37 -2.55
CA ARG A 4 0.97 -18.42 -2.68
C ARG A 4 0.70 -18.82 -4.15
N THR A 5 1.12 -18.00 -5.10
CA THR A 5 0.74 -18.13 -6.51
C THR A 5 1.92 -18.49 -7.40
N PHE A 6 3.14 -18.10 -7.05
CA PHE A 6 4.35 -18.39 -7.80
C PHE A 6 5.60 -18.24 -6.92
N VAL A 7 6.71 -18.80 -7.37
CA VAL A 7 8.00 -18.76 -6.69
C VAL A 7 8.95 -17.86 -7.46
N VAL A 8 9.59 -16.90 -6.80
CA VAL A 8 10.66 -16.09 -7.38
C VAL A 8 12.00 -16.72 -7.01
N PRO A 9 12.76 -17.24 -7.97
CA PRO A 9 14.10 -17.79 -7.74
C PRO A 9 15.06 -16.68 -7.31
N ALA A 10 16.11 -17.06 -6.58
CA ALA A 10 17.14 -16.10 -6.15
C ALA A 10 17.88 -15.46 -7.33
N ALA A 11 18.02 -16.18 -8.45
CA ALA A 11 18.68 -15.70 -9.65
C ALA A 11 17.98 -14.50 -10.33
N GLU A 12 16.68 -14.30 -10.07
CA GLU A 12 15.92 -13.16 -10.59
C GLU A 12 15.91 -11.95 -9.64
N LEU A 13 16.55 -12.07 -8.48
CA LEU A 13 16.68 -11.01 -7.50
C LEU A 13 18.06 -10.36 -7.62
N SER A 14 18.09 -9.04 -7.78
CA SER A 14 19.32 -8.26 -7.71
C SER A 14 19.46 -7.65 -6.33
N GLU A 15 20.58 -7.90 -5.66
CA GLU A 15 20.89 -7.36 -4.35
C GLU A 15 22.05 -6.36 -4.46
N ARG A 16 21.87 -5.17 -3.88
CA ARG A 16 22.93 -4.16 -3.73
C ARG A 16 23.09 -3.83 -2.26
N PHE A 17 24.33 -3.63 -1.87
CA PHE A 17 24.69 -3.29 -0.51
C PHE A 17 25.30 -1.88 -0.49
N SER A 18 24.97 -1.10 0.52
CA SER A 18 25.51 0.24 0.71
C SER A 18 25.58 0.57 2.20
N ARG A 19 26.33 1.60 2.51
CA ARG A 19 26.40 2.12 3.87
C ARG A 19 25.07 2.75 4.26
N SER A 20 24.60 2.49 5.47
CA SER A 20 23.45 3.18 6.01
C SER A 20 23.84 4.63 6.31
N SER A 21 23.16 5.59 5.67
CA SER A 21 23.29 7.01 6.00
C SER A 21 22.52 7.31 7.29
N GLY A 22 23.21 7.56 8.39
CA GLY A 22 22.62 7.99 9.66
C GLY A 22 23.53 8.93 10.41
N PRO A 23 23.01 9.91 11.19
CA PRO A 23 23.83 10.77 12.03
C PRO A 23 24.37 9.97 13.21
N GLY A 24 25.68 9.63 13.15
CA GLY A 24 26.50 9.42 14.32
C GLY A 24 26.32 8.16 15.14
N GLY A 25 27.39 7.43 15.25
CA GLY A 25 27.67 6.36 16.18
C GLY A 25 28.91 5.62 15.72
N GLN A 26 29.82 5.30 16.63
CA GLN A 26 30.98 4.48 16.32
C GLN A 26 30.51 3.12 15.78
N GLY A 27 30.77 2.82 14.49
CA GLY A 27 30.36 1.58 13.82
C GLY A 27 29.38 1.76 12.66
N VAL A 28 28.72 2.91 12.49
CA VAL A 28 27.80 3.18 11.37
C VAL A 28 28.53 3.34 10.03
N ASN A 29 29.82 3.71 10.06
CA ASN A 29 30.62 3.99 8.88
C ASN A 29 31.45 2.81 8.34
N THR A 30 31.42 1.64 8.99
CA THR A 30 32.32 0.53 8.64
C THR A 30 31.65 -0.67 8.00
N ALA A 31 30.32 -0.78 8.01
CA ALA A 31 29.62 -1.92 7.43
C ALA A 31 28.54 -1.50 6.44
N ASP A 32 28.56 -2.10 5.25
CA ASP A 32 27.51 -1.97 4.23
C ASP A 32 26.24 -2.74 4.64
N SER A 33 25.59 -2.23 5.70
CA SER A 33 24.43 -2.89 6.31
C SER A 33 23.11 -2.64 5.58
N ARG A 34 23.03 -1.58 4.78
CA ARG A 34 21.84 -1.28 3.97
C ARG A 34 21.76 -2.21 2.78
N VAL A 35 20.62 -2.87 2.64
CA VAL A 35 20.32 -3.80 1.55
C VAL A 35 19.24 -3.22 0.66
N GLU A 36 19.52 -3.16 -0.62
CA GLU A 36 18.56 -2.84 -1.67
C GLU A 36 18.31 -4.10 -2.50
N LEU A 37 17.05 -4.52 -2.58
CA LEU A 37 16.61 -5.71 -3.29
C LEU A 37 15.72 -5.28 -4.45
N SER A 38 16.06 -5.70 -5.67
CA SER A 38 15.32 -5.38 -6.90
C SER A 38 14.82 -6.63 -7.59
N PHE A 39 13.63 -6.55 -8.18
CA PHE A 39 12.96 -7.61 -8.93
C PHE A 39 12.25 -7.03 -10.16
N ASP A 40 12.55 -7.55 -11.35
CA ASP A 40 11.91 -7.13 -12.60
C ASP A 40 10.58 -7.85 -12.79
N VAL A 41 9.49 -7.20 -12.39
CA VAL A 41 8.12 -7.73 -12.51
C VAL A 41 7.68 -7.81 -13.98
N ALA A 42 8.17 -6.91 -14.82
CA ALA A 42 7.76 -6.83 -16.22
C ALA A 42 8.32 -7.97 -17.07
N ARG A 43 9.58 -8.37 -16.82
CA ARG A 43 10.32 -9.32 -17.66
C ARG A 43 10.52 -10.68 -17.01
N SER A 44 10.27 -10.83 -15.72
CA SER A 44 10.49 -12.09 -15.00
C SER A 44 9.68 -13.24 -15.62
N PRO A 45 10.32 -14.35 -16.00
CA PRO A 45 9.62 -15.55 -16.45
C PRO A 45 8.86 -16.25 -15.33
N SER A 46 9.23 -16.02 -14.07
CA SER A 46 8.55 -16.58 -12.88
C SER A 46 7.20 -15.95 -12.61
N VAL A 47 6.91 -14.77 -13.15
CA VAL A 47 5.61 -14.11 -13.02
C VAL A 47 4.65 -14.67 -14.07
N PRO A 48 3.57 -15.37 -13.66
CA PRO A 48 2.56 -15.88 -14.60
C PRO A 48 1.97 -14.75 -15.45
N GLU A 49 1.86 -14.96 -16.76
CA GLU A 49 1.41 -13.95 -17.72
C GLU A 49 0.06 -13.35 -17.33
N ARG A 50 -0.87 -14.18 -16.89
CA ARG A 50 -2.21 -13.77 -16.40
C ARG A 50 -2.17 -12.79 -15.22
N LEU A 51 -1.09 -12.79 -14.44
CA LEU A 51 -0.93 -11.92 -13.25
C LEU A 51 -0.06 -10.69 -13.55
N ARG A 52 0.77 -10.74 -14.59
CA ARG A 52 1.75 -9.71 -14.93
C ARG A 52 1.09 -8.34 -15.05
N TYR A 53 0.09 -8.21 -15.90
CA TYR A 53 -0.64 -6.96 -16.09
C TYR A 53 -1.24 -6.43 -14.77
N GLN A 54 -1.92 -7.30 -14.02
CA GLN A 54 -2.49 -6.93 -12.73
C GLN A 54 -1.44 -6.42 -11.74
N MET A 55 -0.29 -7.12 -11.67
CA MET A 55 0.80 -6.75 -10.77
C MET A 55 1.44 -5.41 -11.17
N LEU A 56 1.66 -5.19 -12.46
CA LEU A 56 2.16 -3.92 -12.98
C LEU A 56 1.22 -2.76 -12.65
N CYS A 57 -0.09 -2.93 -12.85
CA CYS A 57 -1.09 -1.93 -12.49
C CYS A 57 -1.11 -1.61 -11.00
N ARG A 58 -1.06 -2.63 -10.15
CA ARG A 58 -1.12 -2.45 -8.68
C ARG A 58 0.15 -1.86 -8.08
N LEU A 59 1.29 -2.17 -8.67
CA LEU A 59 2.59 -1.68 -8.21
C LEU A 59 3.05 -0.42 -8.93
N ARG A 60 2.26 0.15 -9.84
CA ARG A 60 2.66 1.26 -10.73
C ARG A 60 3.38 2.41 -10.04
N THR A 61 2.97 2.77 -8.81
CA THR A 61 3.58 3.85 -8.03
C THR A 61 4.90 3.48 -7.36
N ARG A 62 5.27 2.20 -7.40
CA ARG A 62 6.47 1.63 -6.78
C ARG A 62 7.45 1.03 -7.79
N LEU A 63 7.04 0.99 -9.06
CA LEU A 63 7.88 0.47 -10.14
C LEU A 63 8.65 1.60 -10.81
N ALA A 64 9.93 1.34 -11.05
CA ALA A 64 10.76 2.14 -11.94
C ALA A 64 11.10 1.26 -13.17
N GLY A 65 10.55 1.60 -14.34
CA GLY A 65 10.76 0.80 -15.56
C GLY A 65 10.32 -0.66 -15.47
N GLY A 66 9.31 -0.99 -14.66
CA GLY A 66 8.86 -2.38 -14.46
C GLY A 66 9.58 -3.12 -13.32
N VAL A 67 10.59 -2.50 -12.71
CA VAL A 67 11.39 -3.08 -11.63
C VAL A 67 10.87 -2.60 -10.27
N LEU A 68 10.60 -3.53 -9.38
CA LEU A 68 10.26 -3.27 -7.99
C LEU A 68 11.52 -3.28 -7.15
N THR A 69 11.81 -2.17 -6.47
CA THR A 69 12.95 -2.05 -5.57
C THR A 69 12.48 -1.82 -4.14
N VAL A 70 13.06 -2.53 -3.19
CA VAL A 70 12.83 -2.37 -1.75
C VAL A 70 14.15 -2.23 -1.03
N THR A 71 14.17 -1.38 -0.01
CA THR A 71 15.36 -1.13 0.81
C THR A 71 15.08 -1.53 2.26
N ALA A 72 16.07 -2.09 2.92
CA ALA A 72 16.06 -2.38 4.35
C ALA A 72 17.37 -1.92 4.99
N SER A 73 17.26 -1.16 6.08
CA SER A 73 18.40 -0.63 6.85
C SER A 73 18.07 -0.51 8.35
N GLU A 74 17.01 -1.18 8.79
CA GLU A 74 16.50 -1.09 10.17
C GLU A 74 17.34 -1.86 11.19
N HIS A 75 18.15 -2.82 10.74
CA HIS A 75 18.99 -3.64 11.59
C HIS A 75 20.47 -3.28 11.44
N ARG A 76 21.26 -3.56 12.49
CA ARG A 76 22.72 -3.36 12.44
C ARG A 76 23.40 -4.38 11.50
N GLY A 77 22.86 -5.57 11.39
CA GLY A 77 23.44 -6.65 10.59
C GLY A 77 22.90 -6.68 9.17
N GLN A 78 23.80 -6.82 8.19
CA GLN A 78 23.45 -6.96 6.78
C GLN A 78 22.52 -8.17 6.53
N LEU A 79 22.78 -9.30 7.21
CA LEU A 79 21.97 -10.52 7.04
C LEU A 79 20.51 -10.32 7.48
N GLN A 80 20.30 -9.58 8.59
CA GLN A 80 18.98 -9.26 9.08
C GLN A 80 18.24 -8.30 8.13
N ASN A 81 18.92 -7.29 7.60
CA ASN A 81 18.37 -6.38 6.59
C ASN A 81 18.04 -7.11 5.29
N ARG A 82 18.86 -8.08 4.89
CA ARG A 82 18.58 -8.93 3.73
C ARG A 82 17.31 -9.75 3.91
N ALA A 83 17.11 -10.33 5.09
CA ALA A 83 15.88 -11.07 5.42
C ALA A 83 14.66 -10.11 5.42
N ALA A 84 14.78 -8.95 6.03
CA ALA A 84 13.73 -7.92 6.07
C ALA A 84 13.37 -7.41 4.65
N ALA A 85 14.34 -7.17 3.78
CA ALA A 85 14.11 -6.78 2.39
C ALA A 85 13.36 -7.85 1.61
N ARG A 86 13.76 -9.12 1.77
CA ARG A 86 13.10 -10.27 1.12
C ARG A 86 11.65 -10.45 1.60
N GLU A 87 11.40 -10.30 2.89
CA GLU A 87 10.05 -10.38 3.44
C GLU A 87 9.16 -9.24 2.95
N ARG A 88 9.68 -8.01 2.92
CA ARG A 88 9.00 -6.83 2.38
C ARG A 88 8.66 -7.00 0.90
N MET A 89 9.60 -7.46 0.10
CA MET A 89 9.40 -7.79 -1.32
C MET A 89 8.30 -8.85 -1.48
N ALA A 90 8.37 -9.95 -0.73
CA ALA A 90 7.39 -11.03 -0.77
C ALA A 90 5.98 -10.54 -0.41
N ARG A 91 5.85 -9.68 0.59
CA ARG A 91 4.57 -9.09 1.00
C ARG A 91 3.97 -8.23 -0.11
N LEU A 92 4.78 -7.38 -0.76
CA LEU A 92 4.33 -6.55 -1.87
C LEU A 92 3.89 -7.38 -3.08
N LEU A 93 4.67 -8.39 -3.46
CA LEU A 93 4.33 -9.27 -4.58
C LEU A 93 3.07 -10.10 -4.29
N ARG A 94 2.91 -10.62 -3.06
CA ARG A 94 1.69 -11.31 -2.64
C ARG A 94 0.45 -10.41 -2.71
N ALA A 95 0.56 -9.19 -2.22
CA ALA A 95 -0.54 -8.22 -2.28
C ALA A 95 -0.90 -7.85 -3.74
N ALA A 96 0.11 -7.72 -4.61
CA ALA A 96 -0.11 -7.42 -6.02
C ALA A 96 -0.73 -8.58 -6.80
N ALA A 97 -0.36 -9.82 -6.46
CA ALA A 97 -0.88 -11.04 -7.09
C ALA A 97 -2.24 -11.51 -6.52
N ALA A 98 -2.68 -10.95 -5.38
CA ALA A 98 -3.95 -11.34 -4.75
C ALA A 98 -5.15 -11.07 -5.69
N ALA A 99 -6.20 -11.90 -5.58
CA ALA A 99 -7.45 -11.64 -6.28
C ALA A 99 -8.04 -10.26 -5.88
N PRO A 100 -8.72 -9.56 -6.79
CA PRO A 100 -9.41 -8.32 -6.43
C PRO A 100 -10.46 -8.62 -5.36
N PRO A 101 -10.68 -7.69 -4.40
CA PRO A 101 -11.75 -7.87 -3.43
C PRO A 101 -13.09 -7.96 -4.16
N PRO A 102 -14.06 -8.72 -3.63
CA PRO A 102 -15.39 -8.81 -4.22
C PRO A 102 -16.02 -7.42 -4.30
N THR A 103 -16.72 -7.16 -5.40
CA THR A 103 -17.45 -5.90 -5.60
C THR A 103 -18.44 -5.69 -4.46
N ARG A 104 -18.28 -4.60 -3.72
CA ARG A 104 -19.21 -4.25 -2.65
C ARG A 104 -20.59 -4.00 -3.27
N ARG A 105 -21.58 -4.78 -2.84
CA ARG A 105 -22.97 -4.50 -3.20
C ARG A 105 -23.37 -3.15 -2.57
N PRO A 106 -24.03 -2.25 -3.33
CA PRO A 106 -24.52 -1.01 -2.77
C PRO A 106 -25.55 -1.34 -1.67
N THR A 107 -25.27 -0.87 -0.46
CA THR A 107 -26.19 -1.02 0.67
C THR A 107 -27.22 0.11 0.63
N LYS A 108 -28.50 -0.24 0.63
CA LYS A 108 -29.57 0.75 0.79
C LYS A 108 -29.56 1.27 2.24
N PRO A 109 -29.71 2.59 2.45
CA PRO A 109 -29.83 3.12 3.81
C PRO A 109 -30.98 2.46 4.57
N LEU A 110 -30.76 2.06 5.80
CA LEU A 110 -31.80 1.51 6.68
C LEU A 110 -32.97 2.49 6.81
N ARG A 111 -34.19 1.96 6.92
CA ARG A 111 -35.43 2.75 7.04
C ARG A 111 -35.32 3.80 8.18
N GLY A 112 -34.86 3.39 9.35
CA GLY A 112 -34.67 4.30 10.49
C GLY A 112 -33.60 5.39 10.27
N ALA A 113 -32.62 5.18 9.40
CA ALA A 113 -31.67 6.22 9.04
C ALA A 113 -32.31 7.29 8.13
N LYS A 114 -33.21 6.86 7.20
CA LYS A 114 -33.97 7.78 6.38
C LYS A 114 -34.94 8.62 7.22
N GLU A 115 -35.63 7.98 8.14
CA GLU A 115 -36.59 8.64 9.03
C GLU A 115 -35.89 9.68 9.93
N ARG A 116 -34.77 9.32 10.58
CA ARG A 116 -33.97 10.25 11.36
C ARG A 116 -33.52 11.45 10.54
N ARG A 117 -33.01 11.21 9.32
CA ARG A 117 -32.59 12.30 8.41
C ARG A 117 -33.75 13.23 8.04
N LEU A 118 -34.96 12.68 7.84
CA LEU A 118 -36.16 13.49 7.54
C LEU A 118 -36.59 14.33 8.74
N VAL A 119 -36.60 13.76 9.96
CA VAL A 119 -36.90 14.48 11.19
C VAL A 119 -35.90 15.62 11.41
N ASP A 120 -34.60 15.36 11.29
CA ASP A 120 -33.56 16.38 11.42
C ASP A 120 -33.69 17.48 10.35
N LYS A 121 -34.05 17.11 9.12
CA LYS A 121 -34.27 18.10 8.05
C LYS A 121 -35.47 18.98 8.37
N LYS A 122 -36.60 18.42 8.83
CA LYS A 122 -37.80 19.18 9.23
C LYS A 122 -37.49 20.12 10.40
N ARG A 123 -36.79 19.63 11.45
CA ARG A 123 -36.37 20.44 12.60
C ARG A 123 -35.52 21.65 12.18
N ARG A 124 -34.53 21.40 11.31
CA ARG A 124 -33.68 22.50 10.80
C ARG A 124 -34.46 23.49 9.95
N GLY A 125 -35.46 23.01 9.16
CA GLY A 125 -36.37 23.83 8.37
C GLY A 125 -37.17 24.78 9.27
N GLY A 126 -37.80 24.27 10.31
CA GLY A 126 -38.55 25.07 11.25
C GLY A 126 -37.71 26.14 11.98
N ILE A 127 -36.49 25.80 12.40
CA ILE A 127 -35.55 26.78 13.00
C ILE A 127 -35.21 27.88 12.00
N LYS A 128 -35.03 27.54 10.71
CA LYS A 128 -34.70 28.52 9.65
C LYS A 128 -35.88 29.44 9.33
N GLU A 129 -37.11 28.91 9.33
CA GLU A 129 -38.36 29.69 9.13
C GLU A 129 -38.59 30.65 10.30
N GLY A 130 -38.42 30.20 11.54
CA GLY A 130 -38.54 31.06 12.72
C GLY A 130 -37.54 32.23 12.73
N ARG A 131 -36.35 32.06 12.16
CA ARG A 131 -35.36 33.14 12.01
C ARG A 131 -35.74 34.15 10.91
N ARG A 132 -36.46 33.72 9.87
CA ARG A 132 -36.92 34.62 8.78
C ARG A 132 -38.10 35.47 9.22
N GLY A 133 -39.01 34.91 10.02
CA GLY A 133 -40.21 35.66 10.51
C GLY A 133 -39.89 36.73 11.56
N GLY A 134 -38.71 36.71 12.18
CA GLY A 134 -38.31 37.74 13.19
C GLY A 134 -37.79 39.05 12.60
N TRP A 135 -37.64 39.17 11.30
CA TRP A 135 -37.15 40.39 10.65
C TRP A 135 -38.27 41.30 10.03
N GLU A 136 -39.50 40.82 9.99
CA GLU A 136 -40.63 41.54 9.44
C GLU A 136 -41.45 42.27 10.51
N SER A 137 -41.04 42.25 11.79
CA SER A 137 -41.78 42.83 12.92
C SER A 137 -41.04 43.97 13.63
N SER A 138 -40.13 44.69 12.95
CA SER A 138 -39.48 45.90 13.52
C SER A 138 -39.52 47.04 12.52
#